data_95b90f840eddbee6dc3e539d7a4a12df
#
_entry.id   95b90f840eddbee6dc3e539d7a4a12df
#
_cell.length_a   1.000
_cell.length_b   1.000
_cell.length_c   1.000
_cell.angle_alpha   90.00
_cell.angle_beta   90.00
_cell.angle_gamma   90.00
#
_symmetry.space_group_name_H-M   'P 1'
#
loop_
_entity.id
_entity.type
_entity.pdbx_description
1 polymer ?
#
loop_
_entity_poly.entity_id
_entity_poly.type
_entity_poly.pdbx_seq_one_letter_code
_entity_poly.pdbx_strand_id
1 'polypeptide(L)'
;MRMKKLGLFIMMLLPMCSNVSALGQNKAELRKDFLELTDTLTTEEKDSLFSILNSVTLDFIDYNLNEGCYFQALEFMDSLQGNWKYLTGQDVPTQIYFKKALVLVQFSEWGKLIELTDECLSTHKRDMKAAELAVIYNMQGLSHLSLKEYQEAIKSYEPASLYYSRTGDIGGQANVLCNMASCYNKLMNHPMAYSLYEKGINLFFKYFNTTRSKLLKRELCNSDPQKEALLGVFADHLYDLAVFEQKNGSRDAMRDYLLMSAHCGNPDAKKEYKRIFGD
;
A
#
# COMPACT_ATOMS: atom_id res chain seq x y z
N MET A 1 10.81 5.82 39.87
CA MET A 1 11.27 4.43 39.76
C MET A 1 10.57 3.69 38.57
N ARG A 2 9.26 3.91 38.35
CA ARG A 2 8.46 3.29 37.26
C ARG A 2 8.94 3.66 35.83
N MET A 3 9.25 4.96 35.59
CA MET A 3 9.75 5.44 34.26
C MET A 3 11.10 4.81 33.87
N LYS A 4 12.00 4.51 34.87
CA LYS A 4 13.27 3.83 34.57
C LYS A 4 13.07 2.36 34.15
N LYS A 5 12.08 1.66 34.75
CA LYS A 5 11.74 0.29 34.37
C LYS A 5 11.10 0.25 32.96
N LEU A 6 10.29 1.25 32.64
CA LEU A 6 9.68 1.42 31.30
C LEU A 6 10.75 1.66 30.23
N GLY A 7 11.71 2.57 30.48
CA GLY A 7 12.83 2.79 29.57
C GLY A 7 13.70 1.55 29.39
N LEU A 8 13.89 0.76 30.44
CA LEU A 8 14.62 -0.51 30.36
C LEU A 8 13.87 -1.55 29.53
N PHE A 9 12.54 -1.61 29.66
CA PHE A 9 11.69 -2.53 28.87
C PHE A 9 11.68 -2.16 27.38
N ILE A 10 11.59 -0.87 27.06
CA ILE A 10 11.71 -0.38 25.67
C ILE A 10 13.10 -0.69 25.11
N MET A 11 14.17 -0.47 25.91
CA MET A 11 15.54 -0.85 25.53
C MET A 11 15.74 -2.37 25.39
N MET A 12 14.95 -3.18 26.07
CA MET A 12 14.99 -4.65 25.93
C MET A 12 14.19 -5.15 24.71
N LEU A 13 13.14 -4.45 24.29
CA LEU A 13 12.42 -4.76 23.06
C LEU A 13 13.26 -4.47 21.80
N LEU A 14 14.03 -3.40 21.78
CA LEU A 14 14.87 -3.00 20.67
C LEU A 14 15.98 -4.02 20.32
N PRO A 15 16.74 -4.61 21.28
CA PRO A 15 17.74 -5.65 21.00
C PRO A 15 17.13 -7.04 20.71
N MET A 16 15.87 -7.31 21.09
CA MET A 16 15.18 -8.57 20.71
C MET A 16 15.17 -8.80 19.22
N CYS A 17 15.46 -7.79 18.43
CA CYS A 17 15.40 -7.78 17.00
C CYS A 17 16.76 -7.97 16.30
N SER A 18 17.87 -7.81 17.03
CA SER A 18 19.21 -7.94 16.45
C SER A 18 19.92 -9.28 16.74
N ASN A 19 19.41 -10.12 17.67
CA ASN A 19 20.02 -11.42 18.00
C ASN A 19 19.00 -12.43 18.55
N VAL A 20 18.24 -13.06 17.66
CA VAL A 20 17.18 -14.03 17.99
C VAL A 20 17.68 -15.25 18.78
N SER A 21 18.97 -15.61 18.64
CA SER A 21 19.55 -16.80 19.29
C SER A 21 19.86 -16.62 20.79
N ALA A 22 20.19 -15.40 21.24
CA ALA A 22 20.51 -15.12 22.64
C ALA A 22 19.29 -14.95 23.55
N LEU A 23 18.11 -14.79 22.99
CA LEU A 23 16.89 -14.39 23.67
C LEU A 23 15.90 -15.53 24.00
N GLY A 24 16.16 -16.75 23.50
CA GLY A 24 15.29 -17.89 23.75
C GLY A 24 15.07 -18.23 25.22
N GLN A 25 16.07 -17.98 26.06
CA GLN A 25 16.00 -18.23 27.50
C GLN A 25 15.33 -17.08 28.30
N ASN A 26 15.26 -15.86 27.74
CA ASN A 26 14.83 -14.66 28.48
C ASN A 26 13.40 -14.20 28.20
N LYS A 27 12.71 -14.79 27.20
CA LYS A 27 11.34 -14.37 26.80
C LYS A 27 10.31 -14.56 27.90
N ALA A 28 10.38 -15.66 28.63
CA ALA A 28 9.44 -15.97 29.72
C ALA A 28 9.65 -15.02 30.91
N GLU A 29 10.89 -14.67 31.21
CA GLU A 29 11.24 -13.74 32.27
C GLU A 29 10.81 -12.30 31.92
N LEU A 30 11.09 -11.86 30.71
CA LEU A 30 10.60 -10.57 30.19
C LEU A 30 9.08 -10.45 30.21
N ARG A 31 8.37 -11.52 29.83
CA ARG A 31 6.91 -11.55 29.93
C ARG A 31 6.45 -11.43 31.38
N LYS A 32 7.10 -12.17 32.29
CA LYS A 32 6.78 -12.10 33.70
C LYS A 32 6.97 -10.68 34.24
N ASP A 33 8.11 -10.07 33.96
CA ASP A 33 8.41 -8.69 34.36
C ASP A 33 7.42 -7.67 33.78
N PHE A 34 6.99 -7.89 32.52
CA PHE A 34 5.98 -7.05 31.87
C PHE A 34 4.61 -7.19 32.54
N LEU A 35 4.18 -8.41 32.79
CA LEU A 35 2.91 -8.68 33.48
C LEU A 35 2.93 -8.11 34.90
N GLU A 36 3.98 -8.35 35.67
CA GLU A 36 4.14 -7.77 37.01
C GLU A 36 4.12 -6.23 37.00
N LEU A 37 4.70 -5.60 35.96
CA LEU A 37 4.65 -4.15 35.77
C LEU A 37 3.22 -3.69 35.42
N THR A 38 2.56 -4.37 34.48
CA THR A 38 1.23 -3.97 34.00
C THR A 38 0.12 -4.26 34.99
N ASP A 39 0.25 -5.30 35.82
CA ASP A 39 -0.74 -5.64 36.87
C ASP A 39 -0.84 -4.55 37.96
N THR A 40 0.21 -3.75 38.11
CA THR A 40 0.22 -2.63 39.07
C THR A 40 -0.30 -1.31 38.50
N LEU A 41 -0.63 -1.27 37.20
CA LEU A 41 -1.07 -0.06 36.50
C LEU A 41 -2.60 0.02 36.42
N THR A 42 -3.11 1.24 36.51
CA THR A 42 -4.53 1.54 36.15
C THR A 42 -4.75 1.36 34.65
N THR A 43 -6.01 1.32 34.25
CA THR A 43 -6.36 1.21 32.81
C THR A 43 -5.76 2.36 31.99
N GLU A 44 -5.87 3.60 32.47
CA GLU A 44 -5.31 4.77 31.82
C GLU A 44 -3.77 4.71 31.69
N GLU A 45 -3.10 4.22 32.72
CA GLU A 45 -1.64 4.02 32.70
C GLU A 45 -1.22 2.92 31.72
N LYS A 46 -2.02 1.84 31.60
CA LYS A 46 -1.82 0.79 30.57
C LYS A 46 -1.96 1.34 29.16
N ASP A 47 -3.03 2.09 28.91
CA ASP A 47 -3.28 2.69 27.58
C ASP A 47 -2.16 3.66 27.20
N SER A 48 -1.68 4.46 28.16
CA SER A 48 -0.53 5.34 27.96
C SER A 48 0.75 4.54 27.67
N LEU A 49 1.00 3.45 28.38
CA LEU A 49 2.15 2.58 28.15
C LEU A 49 2.12 1.96 26.75
N PHE A 50 0.98 1.44 26.32
CA PHE A 50 0.85 0.86 24.99
C PHE A 50 0.99 1.92 23.88
N SER A 51 0.48 3.13 24.09
CA SER A 51 0.67 4.25 23.18
C SER A 51 2.14 4.60 23.01
N ILE A 52 2.91 4.67 24.10
CA ILE A 52 4.35 4.94 24.06
C ILE A 52 5.10 3.79 23.35
N LEU A 53 4.78 2.54 23.68
CA LEU A 53 5.36 1.37 23.03
C LEU A 53 5.15 1.39 21.52
N ASN A 54 3.92 1.67 21.09
CA ASN A 54 3.59 1.79 19.67
C ASN A 54 4.39 2.91 19.00
N SER A 55 4.44 4.10 19.61
CA SER A 55 5.19 5.23 19.06
C SER A 55 6.66 4.89 18.86
N VAL A 56 7.35 4.40 19.90
CA VAL A 56 8.78 4.06 19.83
C VAL A 56 9.04 2.96 18.79
N THR A 57 8.16 1.97 18.72
CA THR A 57 8.26 0.89 17.74
C THR A 57 8.15 1.41 16.30
N LEU A 58 7.16 2.27 16.06
CA LEU A 58 6.95 2.88 14.75
C LEU A 58 8.09 3.81 14.36
N ASP A 59 8.59 4.62 15.30
CA ASP A 59 9.74 5.50 15.09
C ASP A 59 11.00 4.71 14.71
N PHE A 60 11.24 3.56 15.35
CA PHE A 60 12.36 2.69 15.01
C PHE A 60 12.23 2.07 13.63
N ILE A 61 11.02 1.63 13.26
CA ILE A 61 10.74 1.11 11.91
C ILE A 61 10.98 2.23 10.89
N ASP A 62 10.43 3.42 11.12
CA ASP A 62 10.57 4.57 10.21
C ASP A 62 12.02 5.00 10.04
N TYR A 63 12.80 5.03 11.12
CA TYR A 63 14.22 5.28 11.05
C TYR A 63 14.93 4.30 10.11
N ASN A 64 14.72 2.98 10.30
CA ASN A 64 15.34 1.97 9.44
C ASN A 64 14.88 2.06 7.98
N LEU A 65 13.60 2.35 7.72
CA LEU A 65 13.08 2.53 6.36
C LEU A 65 13.68 3.76 5.67
N ASN A 66 13.83 4.87 6.39
CA ASN A 66 14.43 6.10 5.88
C ASN A 66 15.93 5.96 5.59
N GLU A 67 16.65 5.17 6.40
CA GLU A 67 18.06 4.84 6.18
C GLU A 67 18.27 3.76 5.10
N GLY A 68 17.19 3.25 4.49
CA GLY A 68 17.24 2.17 3.49
C GLY A 68 17.55 0.79 4.08
N CYS A 69 17.49 0.64 5.39
CA CYS A 69 17.74 -0.62 6.12
C CYS A 69 16.50 -1.54 6.09
N TYR A 70 15.95 -1.83 4.91
CA TYR A 70 14.69 -2.54 4.74
C TYR A 70 14.71 -3.97 5.33
N PHE A 71 15.81 -4.68 5.24
CA PHE A 71 15.93 -6.03 5.81
C PHE A 71 15.84 -6.02 7.33
N GLN A 72 16.55 -5.09 7.98
CA GLN A 72 16.48 -4.92 9.44
C GLN A 72 15.08 -4.52 9.89
N ALA A 73 14.43 -3.61 9.15
CA ALA A 73 13.05 -3.24 9.41
C ALA A 73 12.09 -4.44 9.28
N LEU A 74 12.28 -5.28 8.24
CA LEU A 74 11.46 -6.46 8.00
C LEU A 74 11.65 -7.51 9.10
N GLU A 75 12.89 -7.89 9.43
CA GLU A 75 13.20 -8.81 10.54
C GLU A 75 12.60 -8.31 11.87
N PHE A 76 12.69 -7.01 12.11
CA PHE A 76 12.10 -6.41 13.30
C PHE A 76 10.58 -6.57 13.32
N MET A 77 9.90 -6.24 12.20
CA MET A 77 8.45 -6.39 12.10
C MET A 77 8.01 -7.86 12.20
N ASP A 78 8.75 -8.80 11.64
CA ASP A 78 8.50 -10.24 11.75
C ASP A 78 8.61 -10.71 13.21
N SER A 79 9.67 -10.29 13.89
CA SER A 79 9.86 -10.59 15.32
C SER A 79 8.75 -9.99 16.18
N LEU A 80 8.29 -8.77 15.87
CA LEU A 80 7.17 -8.15 16.55
C LEU A 80 5.88 -8.93 16.35
N GLN A 81 5.53 -9.32 15.13
CA GLN A 81 4.32 -10.09 14.86
C GLN A 81 4.31 -11.40 15.65
N GLY A 82 5.45 -12.11 15.70
CA GLY A 82 5.55 -13.36 16.44
C GLY A 82 5.51 -13.23 17.96
N ASN A 83 5.91 -12.09 18.52
CA ASN A 83 6.10 -11.94 19.96
C ASN A 83 5.15 -10.93 20.62
N TRP A 84 4.56 -9.99 19.87
CA TRP A 84 3.76 -8.89 20.40
C TRP A 84 2.61 -9.37 21.29
N LYS A 85 1.76 -10.24 20.75
CA LYS A 85 0.61 -10.79 21.48
C LYS A 85 1.05 -11.61 22.72
N TYR A 86 2.16 -12.35 22.59
CA TYR A 86 2.72 -13.09 23.69
C TYR A 86 3.17 -12.16 24.83
N LEU A 87 3.80 -11.04 24.51
CA LEU A 87 4.37 -10.11 25.48
C LEU A 87 3.30 -9.17 26.07
N THR A 88 2.41 -8.67 25.25
CA THR A 88 1.48 -7.60 25.62
C THR A 88 0.05 -8.07 25.88
N GLY A 89 -0.33 -9.27 25.41
CA GLY A 89 -1.70 -9.75 25.40
C GLY A 89 -2.58 -9.08 24.33
N GLN A 90 -2.06 -8.12 23.57
CA GLN A 90 -2.77 -7.38 22.53
C GLN A 90 -2.37 -7.83 21.13
N ASP A 91 -3.23 -7.60 20.16
CA ASP A 91 -2.89 -7.81 18.75
C ASP A 91 -1.89 -6.75 18.25
N VAL A 92 -1.11 -7.11 17.25
CA VAL A 92 -0.11 -6.22 16.63
C VAL A 92 -0.82 -5.00 16.03
N PRO A 93 -0.33 -3.77 16.24
CA PRO A 93 -0.92 -2.57 15.66
C PRO A 93 -1.01 -2.63 14.13
N THR A 94 -2.14 -2.19 13.56
CA THR A 94 -2.38 -2.19 12.11
C THR A 94 -1.30 -1.44 11.33
N GLN A 95 -0.72 -0.39 11.90
CA GLN A 95 0.35 0.38 11.28
C GLN A 95 1.59 -0.46 10.94
N ILE A 96 1.88 -1.50 11.72
CA ILE A 96 3.00 -2.41 11.45
C ILE A 96 2.72 -3.23 10.19
N TYR A 97 1.48 -3.70 10.00
CA TYR A 97 1.07 -4.38 8.78
C TYR A 97 1.24 -3.48 7.54
N PHE A 98 0.85 -2.20 7.62
CA PHE A 98 1.02 -1.25 6.51
C PHE A 98 2.49 -1.01 6.17
N LYS A 99 3.35 -0.80 7.16
CA LYS A 99 4.78 -0.59 6.95
C LYS A 99 5.44 -1.83 6.35
N LYS A 100 5.12 -3.01 6.87
CA LYS A 100 5.60 -4.29 6.33
C LYS A 100 5.13 -4.52 4.89
N ALA A 101 3.86 -4.21 4.60
CA ALA A 101 3.31 -4.31 3.26
C ALA A 101 4.06 -3.43 2.26
N LEU A 102 4.41 -2.18 2.61
CA LEU A 102 5.22 -1.30 1.76
C LEU A 102 6.59 -1.90 1.43
N VAL A 103 7.25 -2.51 2.41
CA VAL A 103 8.54 -3.19 2.20
C VAL A 103 8.36 -4.40 1.27
N LEU A 104 7.33 -5.22 1.48
CA LEU A 104 7.06 -6.38 0.63
C LEU A 104 6.75 -5.98 -0.82
N VAL A 105 6.03 -4.87 -1.04
CA VAL A 105 5.83 -4.29 -2.38
C VAL A 105 7.16 -3.90 -3.00
N GLN A 106 8.03 -3.22 -2.26
CA GLN A 106 9.35 -2.79 -2.75
C GLN A 106 10.22 -3.96 -3.22
N PHE A 107 10.12 -5.10 -2.55
CA PHE A 107 10.85 -6.32 -2.92
C PHE A 107 10.06 -7.26 -3.84
N SER A 108 8.87 -6.88 -4.26
CA SER A 108 7.99 -7.71 -5.11
C SER A 108 7.66 -9.08 -4.49
N GLU A 109 7.59 -9.15 -3.17
CA GLU A 109 7.27 -10.36 -2.39
C GLU A 109 5.75 -10.60 -2.31
N TRP A 110 5.12 -10.77 -3.49
CA TRP A 110 3.67 -10.76 -3.65
C TRP A 110 2.93 -11.84 -2.85
N GLY A 111 3.50 -13.06 -2.76
CA GLY A 111 2.92 -14.15 -1.98
C GLY A 111 2.87 -13.81 -0.49
N LYS A 112 3.97 -13.30 0.06
CA LYS A 112 4.03 -12.86 1.47
C LYS A 112 3.10 -11.68 1.74
N LEU A 113 2.90 -10.81 0.75
CA LEU A 113 1.98 -9.69 0.88
C LEU A 113 0.52 -10.15 0.94
N ILE A 114 0.13 -11.20 0.21
CA ILE A 114 -1.20 -11.82 0.33
C ILE A 114 -1.38 -12.39 1.75
N GLU A 115 -0.44 -13.21 2.22
CA GLU A 115 -0.49 -13.77 3.57
C GLU A 115 -0.62 -12.68 4.65
N LEU A 116 0.16 -11.61 4.53
CA LEU A 116 0.13 -10.47 5.44
C LEU A 116 -1.22 -9.74 5.42
N THR A 117 -1.79 -9.51 4.24
CA THR A 117 -3.08 -8.82 4.11
C THR A 117 -4.23 -9.68 4.60
N ASP A 118 -4.19 -11.00 4.39
CA ASP A 118 -5.16 -11.96 4.92
C ASP A 118 -5.11 -12.00 6.45
N GLU A 119 -3.91 -12.05 7.04
CA GLU A 119 -3.72 -11.99 8.49
C GLU A 119 -4.29 -10.69 9.06
N CYS A 120 -3.93 -9.54 8.46
CA CYS A 120 -4.42 -8.23 8.87
C CYS A 120 -5.97 -8.15 8.82
N LEU A 121 -6.58 -8.60 7.74
CA LEU A 121 -8.03 -8.61 7.58
C LEU A 121 -8.72 -9.57 8.55
N SER A 122 -8.13 -10.74 8.82
CA SER A 122 -8.72 -11.70 9.75
C SER A 122 -8.71 -11.19 11.19
N THR A 123 -7.67 -10.46 11.58
CA THR A 123 -7.43 -9.99 12.94
C THR A 123 -8.10 -8.64 13.21
N HIS A 124 -7.96 -7.68 12.28
CA HIS A 124 -8.26 -6.26 12.54
C HIS A 124 -9.42 -5.67 11.74
N LYS A 125 -10.01 -6.40 10.79
CA LYS A 125 -11.04 -5.86 9.87
C LYS A 125 -12.16 -5.08 10.57
N ARG A 126 -12.58 -5.51 11.76
CA ARG A 126 -13.71 -4.88 12.50
C ARG A 126 -13.36 -3.51 13.05
N ASP A 127 -12.07 -3.31 13.39
CA ASP A 127 -11.57 -2.12 14.06
C ASP A 127 -10.90 -1.14 13.08
N MET A 128 -10.64 -1.60 11.85
CA MET A 128 -10.02 -0.79 10.81
C MET A 128 -10.96 0.29 10.28
N LYS A 129 -10.40 1.48 10.05
CA LYS A 129 -11.10 2.57 9.35
C LYS A 129 -11.30 2.23 7.88
N ALA A 130 -12.30 2.85 7.26
CA ALA A 130 -12.58 2.65 5.83
C ALA A 130 -11.36 2.95 4.92
N ALA A 131 -10.55 3.95 5.27
CA ALA A 131 -9.33 4.27 4.52
C ALA A 131 -8.28 3.15 4.62
N GLU A 132 -8.12 2.55 5.79
CA GLU A 132 -7.20 1.43 6.01
C GLU A 132 -7.64 0.18 5.25
N LEU A 133 -8.95 -0.12 5.29
CA LEU A 133 -9.53 -1.22 4.52
C LEU A 133 -9.35 -1.02 3.01
N ALA A 134 -9.51 0.23 2.52
CA ALA A 134 -9.26 0.54 1.12
C ALA A 134 -7.83 0.19 0.69
N VAL A 135 -6.85 0.59 1.51
CA VAL A 135 -5.42 0.36 1.22
C VAL A 135 -5.08 -1.13 1.28
N ILE A 136 -5.51 -1.86 2.31
CA ILE A 136 -5.22 -3.29 2.46
C ILE A 136 -5.80 -4.10 1.29
N TYR A 137 -7.06 -3.87 0.94
CA TYR A 137 -7.68 -4.56 -0.20
C TYR A 137 -7.03 -4.18 -1.53
N ASN A 138 -6.57 -2.93 -1.69
CA ASN A 138 -5.81 -2.53 -2.88
C ASN A 138 -4.46 -3.25 -2.97
N MET A 139 -3.73 -3.37 -1.86
CA MET A 139 -2.46 -4.10 -1.79
C MET A 139 -2.64 -5.59 -2.10
N GLN A 140 -3.71 -6.20 -1.58
CA GLN A 140 -4.06 -7.58 -1.88
C GLN A 140 -4.38 -7.76 -3.37
N GLY A 141 -5.18 -6.86 -3.95
CA GLY A 141 -5.50 -6.85 -5.37
C GLY A 141 -4.26 -6.68 -6.26
N LEU A 142 -3.34 -5.79 -5.88
CA LEU A 142 -2.07 -5.60 -6.57
C LEU A 142 -1.20 -6.86 -6.54
N SER A 143 -1.18 -7.57 -5.42
CA SER A 143 -0.45 -8.82 -5.27
C SER A 143 -0.97 -9.90 -6.21
N HIS A 144 -2.29 -10.12 -6.22
CA HIS A 144 -2.94 -11.07 -7.13
C HIS A 144 -2.74 -10.68 -8.60
N LEU A 145 -2.84 -9.38 -8.94
CA LEU A 145 -2.56 -8.88 -10.30
C LEU A 145 -1.12 -9.20 -10.73
N SER A 146 -0.14 -8.97 -9.84
CA SER A 146 1.27 -9.23 -10.10
C SER A 146 1.56 -10.72 -10.29
N LEU A 147 0.83 -11.58 -9.59
CA LEU A 147 0.88 -13.04 -9.75
C LEU A 147 0.02 -13.54 -10.93
N LYS A 148 -0.64 -12.63 -11.67
CA LYS A 148 -1.55 -12.93 -12.79
C LYS A 148 -2.82 -13.68 -12.38
N GLU A 149 -3.20 -13.60 -11.14
CA GLU A 149 -4.41 -14.16 -10.56
C GLU A 149 -5.56 -13.16 -10.72
N TYR A 150 -5.94 -12.87 -11.97
CA TYR A 150 -6.78 -11.74 -12.34
C TYR A 150 -8.17 -11.76 -11.70
N GLN A 151 -8.77 -12.93 -11.51
CA GLN A 151 -10.08 -13.06 -10.87
C GLN A 151 -10.01 -12.72 -9.38
N GLU A 152 -8.98 -13.19 -8.68
CA GLU A 152 -8.77 -12.88 -7.27
C GLU A 152 -8.39 -11.41 -7.07
N ALA A 153 -7.60 -10.84 -8.01
CA ALA A 153 -7.32 -9.41 -8.02
C ALA A 153 -8.62 -8.58 -8.08
N ILE A 154 -9.55 -8.93 -8.98
CA ILE A 154 -10.85 -8.25 -9.08
C ILE A 154 -11.62 -8.34 -7.77
N LYS A 155 -11.71 -9.52 -7.14
CA LYS A 155 -12.40 -9.71 -5.86
C LYS A 155 -11.83 -8.83 -4.74
N SER A 156 -10.53 -8.57 -4.76
CA SER A 156 -9.88 -7.70 -3.79
C SER A 156 -10.05 -6.22 -4.14
N TYR A 157 -10.04 -5.87 -5.43
CA TYR A 157 -10.23 -4.48 -5.87
C TYR A 157 -11.67 -3.98 -5.71
N GLU A 158 -12.69 -4.84 -5.80
CA GLU A 158 -14.08 -4.43 -5.60
C GLU A 158 -14.31 -3.76 -4.23
N PRO A 159 -13.98 -4.39 -3.08
CA PRO A 159 -14.09 -3.72 -1.79
C PRO A 159 -13.15 -2.51 -1.67
N ALA A 160 -11.94 -2.54 -2.24
CA ALA A 160 -11.03 -1.39 -2.24
C ALA A 160 -11.69 -0.16 -2.90
N SER A 161 -12.26 -0.33 -4.10
CA SER A 161 -12.96 0.75 -4.82
C SER A 161 -14.13 1.31 -4.01
N LEU A 162 -14.91 0.43 -3.34
CA LEU A 162 -16.02 0.84 -2.50
C LEU A 162 -15.55 1.68 -1.30
N TYR A 163 -14.48 1.26 -0.62
CA TYR A 163 -13.96 1.99 0.54
C TYR A 163 -13.30 3.31 0.14
N TYR A 164 -12.56 3.39 -0.98
CA TYR A 164 -12.04 4.65 -1.51
C TYR A 164 -13.18 5.62 -1.87
N SER A 165 -14.26 5.10 -2.47
CA SER A 165 -15.44 5.93 -2.76
C SER A 165 -16.09 6.50 -1.47
N ARG A 166 -16.19 5.70 -0.41
CA ARG A 166 -16.74 6.11 0.89
C ARG A 166 -15.89 7.16 1.59
N THR A 167 -14.58 7.10 1.45
CA THR A 167 -13.64 8.05 2.06
C THR A 167 -13.43 9.29 1.21
N GLY A 168 -13.94 9.31 -0.03
CA GLY A 168 -13.72 10.42 -0.96
C GLY A 168 -12.31 10.45 -1.56
N ASP A 169 -11.52 9.38 -1.43
CA ASP A 169 -10.22 9.26 -2.08
C ASP A 169 -10.40 8.95 -3.56
N ILE A 170 -10.53 10.03 -4.35
CA ILE A 170 -10.75 9.96 -5.80
C ILE A 170 -9.54 9.33 -6.51
N GLY A 171 -8.31 9.63 -6.06
CA GLY A 171 -7.09 9.12 -6.66
C GLY A 171 -6.95 7.61 -6.48
N GLY A 172 -7.14 7.14 -5.25
CA GLY A 172 -7.14 5.70 -4.93
C GLY A 172 -8.24 4.94 -5.68
N GLN A 173 -9.46 5.50 -5.75
CA GLN A 173 -10.55 4.90 -6.50
C GLN A 173 -10.23 4.80 -8.00
N ALA A 174 -9.67 5.87 -8.59
CA ALA A 174 -9.28 5.90 -10.00
C ALA A 174 -8.27 4.80 -10.33
N ASN A 175 -7.22 4.69 -9.51
CA ASN A 175 -6.19 3.66 -9.66
C ASN A 175 -6.78 2.24 -9.62
N VAL A 176 -7.59 1.95 -8.62
CA VAL A 176 -8.20 0.62 -8.47
C VAL A 176 -9.10 0.27 -9.65
N LEU A 177 -9.90 1.21 -10.17
CA LEU A 177 -10.75 0.96 -11.33
C LEU A 177 -9.93 0.66 -12.59
N CYS A 178 -8.81 1.36 -12.81
CA CYS A 178 -7.92 1.08 -13.94
C CYS A 178 -7.22 -0.28 -13.78
N ASN A 179 -6.80 -0.67 -12.57
CA ASN A 179 -6.26 -2.00 -12.30
C ASN A 179 -7.29 -3.11 -12.56
N MET A 180 -8.54 -2.92 -12.14
CA MET A 180 -9.64 -3.83 -12.48
C MET A 180 -9.84 -3.93 -13.98
N ALA A 181 -9.78 -2.80 -14.70
CA ALA A 181 -9.88 -2.77 -16.15
C ALA A 181 -8.76 -3.61 -16.80
N SER A 182 -7.53 -3.48 -16.32
CA SER A 182 -6.40 -4.30 -16.76
C SER A 182 -6.67 -5.80 -16.52
N CYS A 183 -7.20 -6.18 -15.35
CA CYS A 183 -7.59 -7.57 -15.08
C CYS A 183 -8.65 -8.07 -16.06
N TYR A 184 -9.73 -7.32 -16.27
CA TYR A 184 -10.77 -7.71 -17.24
C TYR A 184 -10.26 -7.80 -18.67
N ASN A 185 -9.32 -6.93 -19.08
CA ASN A 185 -8.66 -7.01 -20.37
C ASN A 185 -7.85 -8.32 -20.51
N LYS A 186 -7.10 -8.71 -19.47
CA LYS A 186 -6.37 -9.99 -19.45
C LYS A 186 -7.30 -11.20 -19.49
N LEU A 187 -8.49 -11.08 -18.93
CA LEU A 187 -9.56 -12.10 -19.00
C LEU A 187 -10.40 -12.03 -20.28
N MET A 188 -9.99 -11.21 -21.27
CA MET A 188 -10.67 -11.03 -22.56
C MET A 188 -12.09 -10.45 -22.46
N ASN A 189 -12.46 -9.85 -21.32
CA ASN A 189 -13.73 -9.14 -21.14
C ASN A 189 -13.54 -7.66 -21.51
N HIS A 190 -13.39 -7.40 -22.81
CA HIS A 190 -13.08 -6.07 -23.34
C HIS A 190 -14.17 -5.00 -23.05
N PRO A 191 -15.49 -5.31 -23.11
CA PRO A 191 -16.52 -4.31 -22.78
C PRO A 191 -16.41 -3.82 -21.32
N MET A 192 -16.17 -4.72 -20.37
CA MET A 192 -16.01 -4.35 -18.97
C MET A 192 -14.71 -3.59 -18.75
N ALA A 193 -13.61 -4.03 -19.37
CA ALA A 193 -12.33 -3.35 -19.31
C ALA A 193 -12.44 -1.90 -19.78
N TYR A 194 -13.05 -1.66 -20.94
CA TYR A 194 -13.23 -0.31 -21.49
C TYR A 194 -14.05 0.58 -20.56
N SER A 195 -15.18 0.09 -20.07
CA SER A 195 -16.05 0.84 -19.15
C SER A 195 -15.32 1.25 -17.85
N LEU A 196 -14.49 0.37 -17.32
CA LEU A 196 -13.71 0.64 -16.09
C LEU A 196 -12.55 1.61 -16.36
N TYR A 197 -11.85 1.48 -17.49
CA TYR A 197 -10.83 2.45 -17.89
C TYR A 197 -11.44 3.85 -18.05
N GLU A 198 -12.57 4.00 -18.75
CA GLU A 198 -13.23 5.29 -18.88
C GLU A 198 -13.56 5.91 -17.52
N LYS A 199 -14.14 5.12 -16.61
CA LYS A 199 -14.47 5.59 -15.26
C LYS A 199 -13.23 6.01 -14.48
N GLY A 200 -12.19 5.19 -14.48
CA GLY A 200 -10.93 5.46 -13.77
C GLY A 200 -10.22 6.70 -14.32
N ILE A 201 -10.07 6.80 -15.63
CA ILE A 201 -9.43 7.96 -16.28
C ILE A 201 -10.22 9.25 -16.03
N ASN A 202 -11.56 9.20 -16.07
CA ASN A 202 -12.39 10.37 -15.74
C ASN A 202 -12.22 10.81 -14.27
N LEU A 203 -12.05 9.86 -13.34
CA LEU A 203 -11.73 10.19 -11.95
C LEU A 203 -10.32 10.80 -11.83
N PHE A 204 -9.32 10.33 -12.57
CA PHE A 204 -8.01 10.96 -12.63
C PHE A 204 -8.07 12.38 -13.19
N PHE A 205 -8.84 12.64 -14.24
CA PHE A 205 -9.06 13.99 -14.72
C PHE A 205 -9.64 14.90 -13.63
N LYS A 206 -10.59 14.41 -12.86
CA LYS A 206 -11.17 15.14 -11.72
C LYS A 206 -10.12 15.36 -10.62
N TYR A 207 -9.37 14.33 -10.26
CA TYR A 207 -8.33 14.39 -9.23
C TYR A 207 -7.25 15.41 -9.55
N PHE A 208 -6.76 15.43 -10.79
CA PHE A 208 -5.74 16.36 -11.25
C PHE A 208 -6.31 17.73 -11.69
N ASN A 209 -7.61 17.92 -11.63
CA ASN A 209 -8.29 19.13 -12.15
C ASN A 209 -7.87 19.46 -13.58
N THR A 210 -7.85 18.47 -14.44
CA THR A 210 -7.41 18.56 -15.83
C THR A 210 -8.46 18.00 -16.78
N THR A 211 -8.21 18.09 -18.08
CA THR A 211 -9.05 17.55 -19.15
C THR A 211 -8.19 16.91 -20.23
N ARG A 212 -8.79 16.04 -21.05
CA ARG A 212 -8.13 15.48 -22.23
C ARG A 212 -7.47 16.55 -23.09
N SER A 213 -8.19 17.65 -23.38
CA SER A 213 -7.68 18.75 -24.20
C SER A 213 -6.43 19.43 -23.59
N LYS A 214 -6.43 19.65 -22.28
CA LYS A 214 -5.26 20.24 -21.59
C LYS A 214 -4.05 19.31 -21.64
N LEU A 215 -4.24 18.01 -21.40
CA LEU A 215 -3.16 17.03 -21.45
C LEU A 215 -2.58 16.91 -22.86
N LEU A 216 -3.43 16.91 -23.89
CA LEU A 216 -2.96 16.89 -25.28
C LEU A 216 -2.10 18.11 -25.65
N LYS A 217 -2.34 19.26 -25.01
CA LYS A 217 -1.55 20.49 -25.17
C LYS A 217 -0.37 20.60 -24.20
N ARG A 218 -0.11 19.57 -23.39
CA ARG A 218 0.92 19.59 -22.33
C ARG A 218 0.67 20.68 -21.26
N GLU A 219 -0.58 21.02 -21.00
CA GLU A 219 -0.98 22.05 -20.03
C GLU A 219 -1.21 21.47 -18.62
N LEU A 220 -0.50 20.42 -18.22
CA LEU A 220 -0.53 19.90 -16.88
C LEU A 220 0.55 20.60 -16.05
N CYS A 221 0.15 21.61 -15.28
CA CYS A 221 0.98 22.20 -14.22
C CYS A 221 0.61 21.53 -12.90
N ASN A 222 1.38 20.55 -12.45
CA ASN A 222 1.19 19.97 -11.13
C ASN A 222 2.41 20.30 -10.26
N SER A 223 2.22 21.20 -9.29
CA SER A 223 3.25 21.59 -8.31
C SER A 223 3.00 20.95 -6.93
N ASP A 224 2.04 20.01 -6.84
CA ASP A 224 1.69 19.34 -5.60
C ASP A 224 2.46 18.01 -5.48
N PRO A 225 3.45 17.92 -4.55
CA PRO A 225 4.25 16.71 -4.38
C PRO A 225 3.43 15.45 -4.04
N GLN A 226 2.27 15.61 -3.37
CA GLN A 226 1.40 14.48 -3.04
C GLN A 226 0.72 13.90 -4.27
N LYS A 227 0.53 14.71 -5.32
CA LYS A 227 -0.04 14.26 -6.59
C LYS A 227 0.98 13.68 -7.54
N GLU A 228 2.27 13.98 -7.36
CA GLU A 228 3.33 13.56 -8.27
C GLU A 228 3.45 12.03 -8.36
N ALA A 229 3.35 11.32 -7.23
CA ALA A 229 3.38 9.86 -7.21
C ALA A 229 2.23 9.25 -8.02
N LEU A 230 1.03 9.81 -7.93
CA LEU A 230 -0.13 9.34 -8.70
C LEU A 230 -0.10 9.79 -10.17
N LEU A 231 0.69 10.81 -10.52
CA LEU A 231 0.84 11.23 -11.91
C LEU A 231 1.53 10.14 -12.75
N GLY A 232 2.57 9.50 -12.22
CA GLY A 232 3.19 8.35 -12.86
C GLY A 232 2.22 7.20 -13.06
N VAL A 233 1.46 6.85 -12.03
CA VAL A 233 0.41 5.82 -12.09
C VAL A 233 -0.65 6.17 -13.15
N PHE A 234 -1.08 7.43 -13.21
CA PHE A 234 -2.01 7.90 -14.23
C PHE A 234 -1.43 7.78 -15.63
N ALA A 235 -0.15 8.15 -15.81
CA ALA A 235 0.55 8.01 -17.07
C ALA A 235 0.59 6.55 -17.55
N ASP A 236 0.86 5.60 -16.64
CA ASP A 236 0.88 4.17 -16.94
C ASP A 236 -0.50 3.66 -17.36
N HIS A 237 -1.57 4.07 -16.69
CA HIS A 237 -2.93 3.70 -17.08
C HIS A 237 -3.36 4.28 -18.44
N LEU A 238 -2.91 5.50 -18.76
CA LEU A 238 -3.11 6.06 -20.11
C LEU A 238 -2.37 5.25 -21.17
N TYR A 239 -1.17 4.76 -20.85
CA TYR A 239 -0.42 3.88 -21.75
C TYR A 239 -1.13 2.53 -21.93
N ASP A 240 -1.58 1.91 -20.84
CA ASP A 240 -2.35 0.66 -20.90
C ASP A 240 -3.62 0.80 -21.75
N LEU A 241 -4.32 1.92 -21.61
CA LEU A 241 -5.50 2.21 -22.43
C LEU A 241 -5.13 2.45 -23.89
N ALA A 242 -4.00 3.08 -24.18
CA ALA A 242 -3.51 3.21 -25.55
C ALA A 242 -3.19 1.84 -26.18
N VAL A 243 -2.57 0.92 -25.43
CA VAL A 243 -2.31 -0.46 -25.87
C VAL A 243 -3.63 -1.24 -26.08
N PHE A 244 -4.62 -1.00 -25.23
CA PHE A 244 -5.96 -1.56 -25.42
C PHE A 244 -6.60 -1.07 -26.72
N GLU A 245 -6.57 0.24 -26.99
CA GLU A 245 -7.10 0.85 -28.22
C GLU A 245 -6.37 0.38 -29.48
N GLN A 246 -5.08 0.12 -29.38
CA GLN A 246 -4.30 -0.45 -30.49
C GLN A 246 -4.85 -1.80 -30.98
N LYS A 247 -5.36 -2.60 -30.05
CA LYS A 247 -5.85 -3.96 -30.33
C LYS A 247 -7.34 -4.02 -30.66
N ASN A 248 -8.13 -3.16 -30.02
CA ASN A 248 -9.57 -3.31 -29.95
C ASN A 248 -10.35 -2.07 -30.41
N GLY A 249 -9.69 -0.94 -30.66
CA GLY A 249 -10.36 0.32 -30.82
C GLY A 249 -9.83 1.21 -31.95
N SER A 250 -9.80 2.50 -31.69
CA SER A 250 -9.51 3.56 -32.65
C SER A 250 -8.03 3.94 -32.65
N ARG A 251 -7.42 4.06 -33.85
CA ARG A 251 -6.06 4.57 -34.01
C ARG A 251 -5.91 6.00 -33.50
N ASP A 252 -6.94 6.82 -33.65
CA ASP A 252 -6.94 8.20 -33.13
C ASP A 252 -7.01 8.23 -31.61
N ALA A 253 -7.84 7.39 -31.00
CA ALA A 253 -7.88 7.26 -29.55
C ALA A 253 -6.54 6.74 -29.00
N MET A 254 -5.93 5.73 -29.61
CA MET A 254 -4.60 5.23 -29.26
C MET A 254 -3.56 6.36 -29.32
N ARG A 255 -3.53 7.16 -30.42
CA ARG A 255 -2.60 8.29 -30.54
C ARG A 255 -2.76 9.27 -29.40
N ASP A 256 -3.98 9.66 -29.09
CA ASP A 256 -4.25 10.65 -28.06
C ASP A 256 -3.87 10.15 -26.66
N TYR A 257 -4.16 8.89 -26.33
CA TYR A 257 -3.76 8.30 -25.05
C TYR A 257 -2.23 8.15 -24.93
N LEU A 258 -1.53 7.74 -26.01
CA LEU A 258 -0.07 7.72 -26.01
C LEU A 258 0.53 9.12 -25.79
N LEU A 259 -0.02 10.13 -26.44
CA LEU A 259 0.46 11.50 -26.31
C LEU A 259 0.21 12.03 -24.89
N MET A 260 -0.98 11.81 -24.33
CA MET A 260 -1.29 12.21 -22.96
C MET A 260 -0.39 11.49 -21.94
N SER A 261 -0.18 10.19 -22.10
CA SER A 261 0.73 9.41 -21.26
C SER A 261 2.17 9.93 -21.31
N ALA A 262 2.68 10.22 -22.52
CA ALA A 262 3.99 10.81 -22.71
C ALA A 262 4.11 12.20 -22.05
N HIS A 263 3.07 13.03 -22.12
CA HIS A 263 3.04 14.35 -21.47
C HIS A 263 2.99 14.24 -19.94
N CYS A 264 2.42 13.17 -19.39
CA CYS A 264 2.43 12.86 -17.97
C CYS A 264 3.74 12.17 -17.50
N GLY A 265 4.69 11.95 -18.40
CA GLY A 265 6.04 11.48 -18.06
C GLY A 265 6.36 10.03 -18.37
N ASN A 266 5.42 9.22 -18.94
CA ASN A 266 5.71 7.83 -19.27
C ASN A 266 6.72 7.73 -20.44
N PRO A 267 7.92 7.13 -20.25
CA PRO A 267 8.96 7.07 -21.26
C PRO A 267 8.63 6.11 -22.42
N ASP A 268 7.92 5.02 -22.13
CA ASP A 268 7.54 4.03 -23.15
C ASP A 268 6.47 4.59 -24.08
N ALA A 269 5.50 5.32 -23.53
CA ALA A 269 4.50 6.04 -24.32
C ALA A 269 5.16 7.05 -25.27
N LYS A 270 6.16 7.80 -24.79
CA LYS A 270 6.92 8.76 -25.60
C LYS A 270 7.66 8.07 -26.75
N LYS A 271 8.32 6.95 -26.47
CA LYS A 271 9.04 6.15 -27.45
C LYS A 271 8.09 5.55 -28.49
N GLU A 272 6.98 5.00 -28.02
CA GLU A 272 6.00 4.35 -28.90
C GLU A 272 5.26 5.37 -29.78
N TYR A 273 4.91 6.54 -29.23
CA TYR A 273 4.31 7.63 -30.00
C TYR A 273 5.20 8.05 -31.17
N LYS A 274 6.50 8.31 -30.90
CA LYS A 274 7.47 8.66 -31.94
C LYS A 274 7.62 7.56 -33.01
N ARG A 275 7.62 6.30 -32.59
CA ARG A 275 7.74 5.16 -33.50
C ARG A 275 6.56 5.05 -34.47
N ILE A 276 5.33 5.36 -34.01
CA ILE A 276 4.11 5.13 -34.81
C ILE A 276 3.68 6.39 -35.58
N PHE A 277 3.83 7.56 -34.97
CA PHE A 277 3.28 8.83 -35.50
C PHE A 277 4.34 9.86 -35.92
N GLY A 278 5.60 9.61 -35.63
CA GLY A 278 6.69 10.55 -35.87
C GLY A 278 6.87 11.61 -34.74
N ASP A 279 7.75 12.55 -34.99
CA ASP A 279 8.01 13.66 -34.03
C ASP A 279 6.90 14.70 -34.05
#